data_70f7719b34781519e72420cb3a67b3e3
#
_entry.id   70f7719b34781519e72420cb3a67b3e3
#
_cell.length_a   1.000
_cell.length_b   1.000
_cell.length_c   1.000
_cell.angle_alpha   90.00
_cell.angle_beta   90.00
_cell.angle_gamma   90.00
#
_symmetry.space_group_name_H-M   'P 1'
#
loop_
_entity.id
_entity.type
_entity.pdbx_description
1 polymer ?
#
loop_
_entity_poly.entity_id
_entity_poly.type
_entity_poly.pdbx_seq_one_letter_code
_entity_poly.pdbx_strand_id
1 'polypeptide(L)'
;DPIPLDEVKTVGRALGASINDVLLSCVGGALASYLRDKGDDTDGVTLRALVPVNLRPMERAYKLGNQFGLVFLELPIGMENPVARLYAVRENLRSLRGSYQPVLALGILAAMGAGPKLLQDTLLAILARNASAVMTNVPEPQQPLWLAAARIAGLLLWVPQSGDDGVG
;
A
#
# COMPACT_ATOMS: atom_id res chain seq x y z
N ASP A 1 5.14 -15.05 -11.20
CA ASP A 1 4.98 -16.30 -10.42
C ASP A 1 4.65 -15.94 -8.96
N PRO A 2 3.78 -16.69 -8.30
CA PRO A 2 3.45 -16.43 -6.91
C PRO A 2 4.69 -16.68 -6.01
N ILE A 3 4.86 -15.81 -5.03
CA ILE A 3 5.92 -15.94 -4.01
C ILE A 3 5.35 -16.70 -2.81
N PRO A 4 5.99 -17.79 -2.36
CA PRO A 4 5.52 -18.53 -1.20
C PRO A 4 5.50 -17.66 0.06
N LEU A 5 4.35 -17.59 0.74
CA LEU A 5 4.18 -16.77 1.94
C LEU A 5 5.18 -17.12 3.05
N ASP A 6 5.57 -18.39 3.16
CA ASP A 6 6.52 -18.85 4.18
C ASP A 6 7.94 -18.33 3.94
N GLU A 7 8.32 -18.09 2.69
CA GLU A 7 9.60 -17.43 2.37
C GLU A 7 9.58 -15.98 2.86
N VAL A 8 8.50 -15.23 2.56
CA VAL A 8 8.32 -13.85 3.02
C VAL A 8 8.35 -13.76 4.55
N LYS A 9 7.66 -14.69 5.23
CA LYS A 9 7.67 -14.79 6.69
C LYS A 9 9.06 -15.11 7.24
N THR A 10 9.82 -15.95 6.56
CA THR A 10 11.18 -16.34 6.97
C THR A 10 12.13 -15.16 6.89
N VAL A 11 12.10 -14.43 5.78
CA VAL A 11 12.88 -13.19 5.61
C VAL A 11 12.47 -12.15 6.67
N GLY A 12 11.16 -11.96 6.87
CA GLY A 12 10.64 -11.03 7.87
C GLY A 12 11.13 -11.37 9.27
N ARG A 13 11.09 -12.64 9.68
CA ARG A 13 11.59 -13.10 10.99
C ARG A 13 13.11 -12.88 11.13
N ALA A 14 13.88 -13.22 10.11
CA ALA A 14 15.32 -13.07 10.13
C ALA A 14 15.77 -11.61 10.28
N LEU A 15 15.03 -10.67 9.68
CA LEU A 15 15.34 -9.24 9.68
C LEU A 15 14.51 -8.44 10.70
N GLY A 16 13.69 -9.10 11.52
CA GLY A 16 12.80 -8.45 12.48
C GLY A 16 11.77 -7.51 11.82
N ALA A 17 11.34 -7.83 10.60
CA ALA A 17 10.43 -7.05 9.79
C ALA A 17 9.06 -7.74 9.65
N SER A 18 8.00 -6.95 9.43
CA SER A 18 6.68 -7.48 9.12
C SER A 18 6.60 -7.93 7.64
N ILE A 19 5.58 -8.74 7.32
CA ILE A 19 5.30 -9.13 5.92
C ILE A 19 5.15 -7.89 5.04
N ASN A 20 4.45 -6.86 5.52
CA ASN A 20 4.26 -5.62 4.77
C ASN A 20 5.57 -4.88 4.51
N ASP A 21 6.49 -4.85 5.50
CA ASP A 21 7.80 -4.22 5.32
C ASP A 21 8.57 -4.92 4.19
N VAL A 22 8.56 -6.26 4.18
CA VAL A 22 9.24 -7.07 3.16
C VAL A 22 8.61 -6.83 1.79
N LEU A 23 7.28 -6.97 1.66
CA LEU A 23 6.59 -6.83 0.37
C LEU A 23 6.78 -5.43 -0.22
N LEU A 24 6.60 -4.37 0.58
CA LEU A 24 6.78 -2.99 0.11
C LEU A 24 8.22 -2.69 -0.27
N SER A 25 9.19 -3.26 0.45
CA SER A 25 10.60 -3.15 0.06
C SER A 25 10.89 -3.87 -1.27
N CYS A 26 10.27 -5.03 -1.52
CA CYS A 26 10.38 -5.75 -2.79
C CYS A 26 9.77 -4.94 -3.93
N VAL A 27 8.58 -4.37 -3.73
CA VAL A 27 7.92 -3.50 -4.73
C VAL A 27 8.80 -2.28 -5.04
N GLY A 28 9.36 -1.63 -4.01
CA GLY A 28 10.31 -0.52 -4.22
C GLY A 28 11.52 -0.92 -5.08
N GLY A 29 12.06 -2.12 -4.85
CA GLY A 29 13.15 -2.65 -5.65
C GLY A 29 12.76 -2.97 -7.10
N ALA A 30 11.57 -3.54 -7.29
CA ALA A 30 11.04 -3.84 -8.61
C ALA A 30 10.79 -2.57 -9.44
N LEU A 31 10.21 -1.54 -8.81
CA LEU A 31 10.01 -0.23 -9.45
C LEU A 31 11.34 0.43 -9.84
N ALA A 32 12.34 0.37 -8.95
CA ALA A 32 13.67 0.87 -9.25
C ALA A 32 14.31 0.16 -10.46
N SER A 33 14.17 -1.17 -10.52
CA SER A 33 14.66 -1.95 -11.66
C SER A 33 13.94 -1.57 -12.94
N TYR A 34 12.60 -1.50 -12.89
CA TYR A 34 11.79 -1.12 -14.04
C TYR A 34 12.15 0.27 -14.59
N LEU A 35 12.32 1.26 -13.72
CA LEU A 35 12.68 2.62 -14.15
C LEU A 35 14.07 2.65 -14.77
N ARG A 36 15.06 1.97 -14.18
CA ARG A 36 16.41 1.86 -14.76
C ARG A 36 16.40 1.16 -16.12
N ASP A 37 15.58 0.12 -16.28
CA ASP A 37 15.43 -0.55 -17.58
C ASP A 37 14.80 0.37 -18.65
N LYS A 38 14.08 1.41 -18.22
CA LYS A 38 13.56 2.48 -19.10
C LYS A 38 14.55 3.60 -19.36
N GLY A 39 15.70 3.60 -18.70
CA GLY A 39 16.74 4.61 -18.84
C GLY A 39 16.64 5.75 -17.84
N ASP A 40 15.76 5.65 -16.84
CA ASP A 40 15.63 6.65 -15.80
C ASP A 40 16.72 6.47 -14.73
N ASP A 41 17.24 7.59 -14.24
CA ASP A 41 18.11 7.60 -13.07
C ASP A 41 17.25 7.49 -11.79
N THR A 42 17.56 6.49 -10.97
CA THR A 42 16.84 6.27 -9.72
C THR A 42 17.64 6.66 -8.48
N ASP A 43 18.85 7.19 -8.62
CA ASP A 43 19.69 7.51 -7.46
C ASP A 43 19.04 8.56 -6.56
N GLY A 44 18.95 8.26 -5.28
CA GLY A 44 18.30 9.12 -4.29
C GLY A 44 16.79 9.32 -4.48
N VAL A 45 16.16 8.65 -5.44
CA VAL A 45 14.73 8.83 -5.74
C VAL A 45 13.86 8.15 -4.69
N THR A 46 12.83 8.87 -4.24
CA THR A 46 11.78 8.37 -3.35
C THR A 46 10.43 8.54 -4.04
N LEU A 47 9.70 7.44 -4.20
CA LEU A 47 8.31 7.47 -4.68
C LEU A 47 7.34 7.56 -3.49
N ARG A 48 6.20 8.17 -3.72
CA ARG A 48 5.09 8.21 -2.75
C ARG A 48 4.00 7.26 -3.16
N ALA A 49 3.76 6.25 -2.31
CA ALA A 49 2.65 5.34 -2.45
C ALA A 49 1.50 5.75 -1.53
N LEU A 50 0.28 5.67 -2.03
CA LEU A 50 -0.94 5.84 -1.24
C LEU A 50 -1.31 4.47 -0.66
N VAL A 51 -1.34 4.38 0.66
CA VAL A 51 -1.64 3.13 1.37
C VAL A 51 -2.90 3.29 2.20
N PRO A 52 -3.94 2.47 1.97
CA PRO A 52 -5.11 2.44 2.84
C PRO A 52 -4.76 1.80 4.18
N VAL A 53 -5.07 2.48 5.27
CA VAL A 53 -4.90 2.00 6.64
C VAL A 53 -6.26 1.80 7.28
N ASN A 54 -6.51 0.60 7.77
CA ASN A 54 -7.74 0.31 8.50
C ASN A 54 -7.73 1.04 9.85
N LEU A 55 -8.72 1.89 10.06
CA LEU A 55 -8.93 2.64 11.31
C LEU A 55 -9.96 1.98 12.23
N ARG A 56 -10.54 0.87 11.80
CA ARG A 56 -11.55 0.16 12.55
C ARG A 56 -10.90 -0.67 13.67
N PRO A 57 -11.38 -0.55 14.93
CA PRO A 57 -10.96 -1.46 15.99
C PRO A 57 -11.26 -2.92 15.62
N MET A 58 -10.37 -3.84 16.00
CA MET A 58 -10.51 -5.28 15.68
C MET A 58 -11.83 -5.87 16.19
N GLU A 59 -12.34 -5.38 17.33
CA GLU A 59 -13.63 -5.81 17.92
C GLU A 59 -14.83 -5.50 17.02
N ARG A 60 -14.67 -4.58 16.08
CA ARG A 60 -15.70 -4.15 15.13
C ARG A 60 -15.40 -4.55 13.69
N ALA A 61 -14.42 -5.43 13.47
CA ALA A 61 -14.00 -5.85 12.12
C ALA A 61 -15.13 -6.53 11.31
N TYR A 62 -16.09 -7.15 12.00
CA TYR A 62 -17.26 -7.81 11.39
C TYR A 62 -18.37 -6.87 10.90
N LYS A 63 -18.33 -5.59 11.29
CA LYS A 63 -19.35 -4.61 10.86
C LYS A 63 -19.06 -4.16 9.43
N LEU A 64 -20.08 -4.15 8.59
CA LEU A 64 -19.99 -3.58 7.26
C LEU A 64 -19.77 -2.07 7.32
N GLY A 65 -19.06 -1.53 6.32
CA GLY A 65 -18.77 -0.11 6.19
C GLY A 65 -17.29 0.16 5.96
N ASN A 66 -16.96 1.29 5.37
CA ASN A 66 -15.61 1.72 5.06
C ASN A 66 -15.11 2.69 6.14
N GLN A 67 -14.13 2.24 6.95
CA GLN A 67 -13.45 3.08 7.93
C GLN A 67 -11.94 2.91 7.72
N PHE A 68 -11.44 3.52 6.69
CA PHE A 68 -10.00 3.54 6.40
C PHE A 68 -9.53 4.97 6.20
N GLY A 69 -8.29 5.23 6.56
CA GLY A 69 -7.58 6.45 6.20
C GLY A 69 -6.58 6.14 5.08
N LEU A 70 -6.27 7.15 4.29
CA LEU A 70 -5.22 7.08 3.29
C LEU A 70 -3.97 7.75 3.86
N VAL A 71 -2.83 7.10 3.73
CA VAL A 71 -1.54 7.66 4.15
C VAL A 71 -0.55 7.62 3.00
N PHE A 72 0.31 8.62 2.94
CA PHE A 72 1.42 8.64 1.99
C PHE A 72 2.61 7.92 2.61
N LEU A 73 3.01 6.82 1.98
CA LEU A 73 4.20 6.07 2.32
C LEU A 73 5.33 6.44 1.36
N GLU A 74 6.46 6.86 1.90
CA GLU A 74 7.67 7.08 1.12
C GLU A 74 8.41 5.76 0.88
N LEU A 75 8.60 5.42 -0.40
CA LEU A 75 9.34 4.25 -0.85
C LEU A 75 10.69 4.71 -1.41
N PRO A 76 11.79 4.43 -0.73
CA PRO A 76 13.14 4.84 -1.15
C PRO A 76 13.65 3.91 -2.24
N ILE A 77 13.19 4.10 -3.48
CA ILE A 77 13.55 3.27 -4.63
C ILE A 77 15.01 3.45 -5.05
N GLY A 78 15.61 4.60 -4.73
CA GLY A 78 17.03 4.85 -4.99
C GLY A 78 18.00 4.07 -4.11
N MET A 79 17.51 3.37 -3.07
CA MET A 79 18.36 2.49 -2.27
C MET A 79 18.61 1.16 -2.97
N GLU A 80 19.83 0.94 -3.44
CA GLU A 80 20.21 -0.32 -4.10
C GLU A 80 20.24 -1.51 -3.13
N ASN A 81 20.78 -1.31 -1.92
CA ASN A 81 20.89 -2.37 -0.93
C ASN A 81 19.48 -2.77 -0.43
N PRO A 82 19.03 -4.01 -0.67
CA PRO A 82 17.68 -4.43 -0.33
C PRO A 82 17.41 -4.47 1.18
N VAL A 83 18.44 -4.74 2.00
CA VAL A 83 18.29 -4.77 3.46
C VAL A 83 18.18 -3.35 4.00
N ALA A 84 19.00 -2.42 3.52
CA ALA A 84 18.90 -1.01 3.89
C ALA A 84 17.54 -0.44 3.50
N ARG A 85 17.07 -0.74 2.28
CA ARG A 85 15.74 -0.34 1.80
C ARG A 85 14.62 -0.90 2.69
N LEU A 86 14.70 -2.17 3.09
CA LEU A 86 13.73 -2.78 3.99
C LEU A 86 13.65 -2.05 5.33
N TYR A 87 14.79 -1.70 5.93
CA TYR A 87 14.78 -0.97 7.19
C TYR A 87 14.26 0.46 7.04
N ALA A 88 14.55 1.13 5.93
CA ALA A 88 14.00 2.45 5.64
C ALA A 88 12.46 2.41 5.47
N VAL A 89 11.95 1.46 4.70
CA VAL A 89 10.50 1.23 4.55
C VAL A 89 9.83 0.93 5.90
N ARG A 90 10.46 0.07 6.71
CA ARG A 90 9.97 -0.26 8.06
C ARG A 90 9.87 0.96 8.96
N GLU A 91 10.88 1.84 8.93
CA GLU A 91 10.87 3.07 9.73
C GLU A 91 9.77 4.02 9.26
N ASN A 92 9.62 4.20 7.94
CA ASN A 92 8.56 5.00 7.36
C ASN A 92 7.17 4.47 7.77
N LEU A 93 6.95 3.15 7.72
CA LEU A 93 5.70 2.55 8.18
C LEU A 93 5.45 2.71 9.67
N ARG A 94 6.50 2.65 10.51
CA ARG A 94 6.38 2.87 11.94
C ARG A 94 5.99 4.30 12.26
N SER A 95 6.62 5.27 11.61
CA SER A 95 6.30 6.69 11.80
C SER A 95 4.85 6.99 11.43
N LEU A 96 4.33 6.35 10.37
CA LEU A 96 2.95 6.48 9.95
C LEU A 96 1.95 5.90 10.95
N ARG A 97 2.26 4.73 11.54
CA ARG A 97 1.38 4.09 12.54
C ARG A 97 1.24 4.91 13.83
N GLY A 98 2.28 5.65 14.20
CA GLY A 98 2.26 6.56 15.36
C GLY A 98 1.73 7.96 15.07
N SER A 99 1.38 8.27 13.82
CA SER A 99 0.95 9.59 13.40
C SER A 99 -0.56 9.74 13.41
N TYR A 100 -1.03 11.00 13.49
CA TYR A 100 -2.46 11.34 13.31
C TYR A 100 -2.89 11.38 11.84
N GLN A 101 -1.98 11.15 10.89
CA GLN A 101 -2.27 11.24 9.45
C GLN A 101 -3.48 10.41 9.00
N PRO A 102 -3.63 9.12 9.42
CA PRO A 102 -4.78 8.32 9.01
C PRO A 102 -6.12 8.90 9.47
N VAL A 103 -6.16 9.44 10.69
CA VAL A 103 -7.36 10.05 11.28
C VAL A 103 -7.70 11.37 10.60
N LEU A 104 -6.70 12.19 10.32
CA LEU A 104 -6.86 13.44 9.58
C LEU A 104 -7.33 13.17 8.13
N ALA A 105 -6.74 12.17 7.48
CA ALA A 105 -7.15 11.77 6.14
C ALA A 105 -8.61 11.31 6.08
N LEU A 106 -9.05 10.51 7.08
CA LEU A 106 -10.45 10.12 7.20
C LEU A 106 -11.36 11.34 7.41
N GLY A 107 -10.96 12.29 8.26
CA GLY A 107 -11.69 13.54 8.48
C GLY A 107 -11.82 14.39 7.22
N ILE A 108 -10.74 14.51 6.45
CA ILE A 108 -10.73 15.19 5.15
C ILE A 108 -11.66 14.48 4.16
N LEU A 109 -11.57 13.17 4.03
CA LEU A 109 -12.43 12.37 3.15
C LEU A 109 -13.91 12.50 3.53
N ALA A 110 -14.22 12.49 4.83
CA ALA A 110 -15.60 12.67 5.30
C ALA A 110 -16.13 14.08 4.98
N ALA A 111 -15.32 15.12 5.20
CA ALA A 111 -15.68 16.49 4.85
C ALA A 111 -15.84 16.66 3.34
N MET A 112 -15.00 16.01 2.54
CA MET A 112 -15.14 15.97 1.07
C MET A 112 -16.44 15.31 0.64
N GLY A 113 -16.80 14.17 1.25
CA GLY A 113 -18.04 13.46 0.92
C GLY A 113 -19.30 14.28 1.20
N ALA A 114 -19.26 15.22 2.12
CA ALA A 114 -20.34 16.15 2.46
C ALA A 114 -20.29 17.49 1.68
N GLY A 115 -19.16 17.75 1.00
CA GLY A 115 -18.89 19.03 0.32
C GLY A 115 -19.42 19.08 -1.13
N PRO A 116 -19.39 20.29 -1.75
CA PRO A 116 -19.70 20.47 -3.17
C PRO A 116 -18.75 19.66 -4.07
N LYS A 117 -19.27 19.17 -5.19
CA LYS A 117 -18.53 18.35 -6.17
C LYS A 117 -17.21 19.00 -6.62
N LEU A 118 -17.20 20.33 -6.81
CA LEU A 118 -16.02 21.07 -7.23
C LEU A 118 -14.87 20.96 -6.23
N LEU A 119 -15.15 20.96 -4.93
CA LEU A 119 -14.17 20.74 -3.87
C LEU A 119 -13.66 19.29 -3.86
N GLN A 120 -14.55 18.31 -4.11
CA GLN A 120 -14.18 16.91 -4.21
C GLN A 120 -13.19 16.69 -5.35
N ASP A 121 -13.52 17.18 -6.55
CA ASP A 121 -12.70 17.01 -7.75
C ASP A 121 -11.32 17.67 -7.58
N THR A 122 -11.26 18.86 -6.97
CA THR A 122 -9.99 19.58 -6.71
C THR A 122 -9.11 18.80 -5.73
N LEU A 123 -9.68 18.30 -4.63
CA LEU A 123 -8.91 17.58 -3.61
C LEU A 123 -8.47 16.20 -4.10
N LEU A 124 -9.31 15.50 -4.89
CA LEU A 124 -8.92 14.25 -5.54
C LEU A 124 -7.76 14.47 -6.52
N ALA A 125 -7.80 15.54 -7.31
CA ALA A 125 -6.70 15.90 -8.21
C ALA A 125 -5.40 16.22 -7.44
N ILE A 126 -5.48 16.86 -6.28
CA ILE A 126 -4.31 17.10 -5.42
C ILE A 126 -3.77 15.79 -4.85
N LEU A 127 -4.63 14.88 -4.39
CA LEU A 127 -4.23 13.57 -3.89
C LEU A 127 -3.55 12.74 -4.99
N ALA A 128 -4.16 12.66 -6.17
CA ALA A 128 -3.62 11.95 -7.33
C ALA A 128 -2.24 12.48 -7.75
N ARG A 129 -2.05 13.81 -7.78
CA ARG A 129 -0.76 14.42 -8.12
C ARG A 129 0.36 14.15 -7.11
N ASN A 130 0.02 13.79 -5.87
CA ASN A 130 0.99 13.56 -4.80
C ASN A 130 1.30 12.07 -4.57
N ALA A 131 0.64 11.17 -5.28
CA ALA A 131 0.88 9.74 -5.22
C ALA A 131 1.33 9.22 -6.58
N SER A 132 2.38 8.39 -6.60
CA SER A 132 2.88 7.73 -7.80
C SER A 132 2.27 6.34 -7.97
N ALA A 133 1.70 5.77 -6.91
CA ALA A 133 1.11 4.44 -6.90
C ALA A 133 0.12 4.29 -5.74
N VAL A 134 -0.85 3.40 -5.90
CA VAL A 134 -1.72 2.93 -4.81
C VAL A 134 -1.28 1.52 -4.43
N MET A 135 -1.04 1.28 -3.15
CA MET A 135 -0.56 -0.01 -2.66
C MET A 135 -1.45 -0.51 -1.53
N THR A 136 -1.99 -1.70 -1.70
CA THR A 136 -2.79 -2.36 -0.67
C THR A 136 -2.31 -3.79 -0.46
N ASN A 137 -2.39 -4.26 0.77
CA ASN A 137 -2.18 -5.67 1.10
C ASN A 137 -3.43 -6.21 1.78
N VAL A 138 -4.09 -7.12 1.10
CA VAL A 138 -5.31 -7.78 1.59
C VAL A 138 -4.98 -9.22 1.93
N PRO A 139 -5.14 -9.67 3.19
CA PRO A 139 -4.92 -11.05 3.54
C PRO A 139 -5.98 -11.93 2.86
N GLU A 140 -5.51 -12.91 2.11
CA GLU A 140 -6.39 -13.91 1.52
C GLU A 140 -6.94 -14.88 2.59
N PRO A 141 -8.11 -15.50 2.33
CA PRO A 141 -8.64 -16.56 3.18
C PRO A 141 -7.63 -17.70 3.34
N GLN A 142 -7.35 -18.07 4.58
CA GLN A 142 -6.39 -19.15 4.89
C GLN A 142 -6.95 -20.56 4.62
N GLN A 143 -8.25 -20.65 4.39
CA GLN A 143 -8.93 -21.92 4.07
C GLN A 143 -9.30 -21.96 2.59
N PRO A 144 -9.30 -23.16 1.97
CA PRO A 144 -9.76 -23.32 0.60
C PRO A 144 -11.19 -22.81 0.44
N LEU A 145 -11.39 -21.94 -0.52
CA LEU A 145 -12.72 -21.45 -0.88
C LEU A 145 -13.32 -22.36 -1.96
N TRP A 146 -14.63 -22.51 -1.88
CA TRP A 146 -15.42 -23.30 -2.82
C TRP A 146 -16.56 -22.44 -3.37
N LEU A 147 -16.76 -22.51 -4.67
CA LEU A 147 -17.93 -21.96 -5.33
C LEU A 147 -18.75 -23.13 -5.84
N ALA A 148 -19.90 -23.39 -5.20
CA ALA A 148 -20.67 -24.62 -5.37
C ALA A 148 -19.77 -25.87 -5.12
N ALA A 149 -19.59 -26.73 -6.10
CA ALA A 149 -18.77 -27.93 -5.99
C ALA A 149 -17.32 -27.75 -6.50
N ALA A 150 -16.96 -26.56 -6.99
CA ALA A 150 -15.64 -26.28 -7.55
C ALA A 150 -14.75 -25.54 -6.54
N ARG A 151 -13.51 -26.03 -6.37
CA ARG A 151 -12.51 -25.33 -5.57
C ARG A 151 -11.98 -24.10 -6.32
N ILE A 152 -11.92 -22.95 -5.66
CA ILE A 152 -11.29 -21.75 -6.19
C ILE A 152 -9.78 -21.95 -6.16
N ALA A 153 -9.13 -21.87 -7.31
CA ALA A 153 -7.69 -22.09 -7.45
C ALA A 153 -6.86 -20.87 -7.01
N GLY A 154 -7.41 -19.65 -7.08
CA GLY A 154 -6.74 -18.43 -6.68
C GLY A 154 -7.68 -17.24 -6.79
N LEU A 155 -7.37 -16.17 -6.07
CA LEU A 155 -8.05 -14.89 -6.10
C LEU A 155 -7.08 -13.82 -6.58
N LEU A 156 -7.50 -13.03 -7.54
CA LEU A 156 -6.79 -11.83 -7.96
C LEU A 156 -7.66 -10.63 -7.60
N LEU A 157 -7.11 -9.77 -6.77
CA LEU A 157 -7.78 -8.55 -6.33
C LEU A 157 -7.13 -7.35 -7.03
N TRP A 158 -7.96 -6.52 -7.65
CA TRP A 158 -7.52 -5.31 -8.33
C TRP A 158 -8.04 -4.10 -7.57
N VAL A 159 -7.16 -3.13 -7.38
CA VAL A 159 -7.57 -1.82 -6.86
C VAL A 159 -8.08 -1.00 -8.06
N PRO A 160 -9.30 -0.42 -7.98
CA PRO A 160 -9.76 0.49 -9.02
C PRO A 160 -8.82 1.68 -9.13
N GLN A 161 -8.34 1.94 -10.32
CA GLN A 161 -7.60 3.17 -10.62
C GLN A 161 -8.58 4.31 -10.87
N SER A 162 -8.30 5.48 -10.32
CA SER A 162 -9.03 6.70 -10.61
C SER A 162 -8.05 7.84 -10.86
N GLY A 163 -8.26 8.56 -11.95
CA GLY A 163 -7.40 9.68 -12.33
C GLY A 163 -6.18 9.27 -13.15
N ASP A 164 -5.13 10.07 -13.07
CA ASP A 164 -3.88 9.92 -13.82
C ASP A 164 -2.82 9.10 -13.04
N ASP A 165 -3.24 8.24 -12.11
CA ASP A 165 -2.34 7.42 -11.31
C ASP A 165 -1.63 6.40 -12.21
N GLY A 166 -0.31 6.43 -12.22
CA GLY A 166 0.50 5.65 -13.14
C GLY A 166 0.54 4.14 -12.85
N VAL A 167 0.30 3.71 -11.61
CA VAL A 167 0.36 2.29 -11.19
C VAL A 167 -0.60 2.04 -10.02
N GLY A 168 -1.42 1.01 -10.15
CA GLY A 168 -2.32 0.49 -9.12
C GLY A 168 -2.26 -1.03 -9.06
#